data_2ac518817e04ed094665a18c3e2e7d40
#
_entry.id   2ac518817e04ed094665a18c3e2e7d40
#
_cell.length_a   1.000
_cell.length_b   1.000
_cell.length_c   1.000
_cell.angle_alpha   90.00
_cell.angle_beta   90.00
_cell.angle_gamma   90.00
#
_symmetry.space_group_name_H-M   'P 1'
#
loop_
_entity.id
_entity.type
_entity.pdbx_description
1 polymer ?
#
loop_
_entity_poly.entity_id
_entity_poly.type
_entity_poly.pdbx_seq_one_letter_code
_entity_poly.pdbx_strand_id
1 'polypeptide(L)'
;QAICLYREAQGINGPLFVGIDTHALSTPAGASALEVLAANGVTVMIAEGDEYTPTPAVSHAILCYNRGRTSGLADGIVITPSHNPPQSGGYKYNPTNGGPADTHITKWIEAKANELLANKLAGVKRISYEQALKASTTHRHDYLNTYVADLINVIDFDSIRDAKLRLGVDPLGGAGVRYWSAIAEHYRLDLDVVNRQVDSTFRFMTVDWDGQIRMDPSSSHAMQGLIGLKERFDVAFACDPDHDRHGIVTPSGGLLAPNNYLAVSIDYLFQNRPHWRADAAVGKTVVSSGLIDRVAKRLGRRLYEVPVGFKWFADGLFDGSLGFGGEES
;
A
#
# COMPACT_ATOMS: atom_id res chain seq x y z
N GLN A 1 -9.93 -16.98 10.38
CA GLN A 1 -10.07 -17.50 11.75
C GLN A 1 -8.75 -17.37 12.52
N ALA A 2 -7.61 -17.70 11.93
CA ALA A 2 -6.32 -17.57 12.62
C ALA A 2 -6.05 -16.14 13.09
N ILE A 3 -6.40 -15.13 12.28
CA ILE A 3 -6.31 -13.72 12.68
C ILE A 3 -7.28 -13.39 13.82
N CYS A 4 -8.51 -13.91 13.83
CA CYS A 4 -9.43 -13.73 14.95
C CYS A 4 -8.82 -14.26 16.25
N LEU A 5 -8.21 -15.45 16.20
CA LEU A 5 -7.54 -16.06 17.35
C LEU A 5 -6.29 -15.26 17.77
N TYR A 6 -5.53 -14.73 16.82
CA TYR A 6 -4.40 -13.85 17.12
C TYR A 6 -4.86 -12.57 17.84
N ARG A 7 -5.89 -11.91 17.33
CA ARG A 7 -6.46 -10.70 17.94
C ARG A 7 -6.93 -10.97 19.38
N GLU A 8 -7.61 -12.10 19.61
CA GLU A 8 -8.03 -12.54 20.94
C GLU A 8 -6.82 -12.74 21.86
N ALA A 9 -5.79 -13.46 21.40
CA ALA A 9 -4.57 -13.70 22.17
C ALA A 9 -3.79 -12.43 22.51
N GLN A 10 -3.86 -11.38 21.65
CA GLN A 10 -3.21 -10.11 21.85
C GLN A 10 -4.11 -9.04 22.51
N GLY A 11 -5.36 -9.35 22.81
CA GLY A 11 -6.32 -8.40 23.37
C GLY A 11 -6.70 -7.26 22.40
N ILE A 12 -6.57 -7.48 21.08
CA ILE A 12 -6.94 -6.50 20.06
C ILE A 12 -8.46 -6.56 19.87
N ASN A 13 -9.14 -5.49 20.27
CA ASN A 13 -10.62 -5.44 20.29
C ASN A 13 -11.20 -4.19 19.57
N GLY A 14 -10.37 -3.38 18.91
CA GLY A 14 -10.83 -2.31 18.05
C GLY A 14 -11.34 -2.83 16.69
N PRO A 15 -11.74 -1.93 15.78
CA PRO A 15 -12.18 -2.33 14.45
C PRO A 15 -11.04 -2.90 13.61
N LEU A 16 -11.40 -3.81 12.70
CA LEU A 16 -10.50 -4.35 11.70
C LEU A 16 -10.82 -3.74 10.34
N PHE A 17 -9.87 -3.02 9.75
CA PHE A 17 -10.00 -2.43 8.42
C PHE A 17 -9.65 -3.46 7.34
N VAL A 18 -10.49 -3.58 6.30
CA VAL A 18 -10.30 -4.53 5.20
C VAL A 18 -10.21 -3.79 3.88
N GLY A 19 -9.08 -3.97 3.17
CA GLY A 19 -8.91 -3.56 1.79
C GLY A 19 -8.75 -4.76 0.86
N ILE A 20 -9.20 -4.62 -0.37
CA ILE A 20 -9.00 -5.58 -1.45
C ILE A 20 -8.47 -4.87 -2.68
N ASP A 21 -7.59 -5.52 -3.44
CA ASP A 21 -7.14 -5.03 -4.73
C ASP A 21 -8.00 -5.60 -5.88
N THR A 22 -7.56 -5.36 -7.11
CA THR A 22 -8.29 -5.68 -8.34
C THR A 22 -8.06 -7.09 -8.88
N HIS A 23 -7.22 -7.92 -8.23
CA HIS A 23 -7.00 -9.30 -8.65
C HIS A 23 -8.26 -10.16 -8.53
N ALA A 24 -8.40 -11.14 -9.42
CA ALA A 24 -9.61 -11.99 -9.49
C ALA A 24 -9.90 -12.73 -8.17
N LEU A 25 -8.87 -13.16 -7.43
CA LEU A 25 -9.03 -13.87 -6.17
C LEU A 25 -9.33 -12.95 -4.98
N SER A 26 -9.07 -11.63 -5.09
CA SER A 26 -9.22 -10.70 -3.96
C SER A 26 -10.68 -10.54 -3.53
N THR A 27 -11.61 -10.42 -4.48
CA THR A 27 -13.06 -10.31 -4.16
C THR A 27 -13.62 -11.54 -3.44
N PRO A 28 -13.47 -12.79 -3.93
CA PRO A 28 -13.98 -13.96 -3.22
C PRO A 28 -13.25 -14.23 -1.89
N ALA A 29 -11.97 -13.87 -1.79
CA ALA A 29 -11.22 -13.95 -0.53
C ALA A 29 -11.73 -12.92 0.48
N GLY A 30 -12.06 -11.70 0.03
CA GLY A 30 -12.69 -10.65 0.86
C GLY A 30 -14.05 -11.09 1.39
N ALA A 31 -14.89 -11.67 0.54
CA ALA A 31 -16.17 -12.24 0.96
C ALA A 31 -15.99 -13.33 2.03
N SER A 32 -15.08 -14.28 1.78
CA SER A 32 -14.77 -15.34 2.76
C SER A 32 -14.19 -14.80 4.06
N ALA A 33 -13.37 -13.75 4.01
CA ALA A 33 -12.85 -13.08 5.19
C ALA A 33 -13.98 -12.46 6.01
N LEU A 34 -14.89 -11.72 5.37
CA LEU A 34 -16.01 -11.06 6.04
C LEU A 34 -16.94 -12.07 6.73
N GLU A 35 -17.24 -13.19 6.06
CA GLU A 35 -18.07 -14.28 6.64
C GLU A 35 -17.50 -14.83 7.94
N VAL A 36 -16.18 -15.01 7.99
CA VAL A 36 -15.47 -15.51 9.17
C VAL A 36 -15.35 -14.42 10.24
N LEU A 37 -14.98 -13.21 9.88
CA LEU A 37 -14.82 -12.10 10.80
C LEU A 37 -16.14 -11.77 11.51
N ALA A 38 -17.23 -11.65 10.76
CA ALA A 38 -18.56 -11.40 11.31
C ALA A 38 -19.04 -12.53 12.23
N ALA A 39 -18.80 -13.81 11.86
CA ALA A 39 -19.12 -14.96 12.69
C ALA A 39 -18.34 -15.01 14.01
N ASN A 40 -17.19 -14.35 14.09
CA ASN A 40 -16.38 -14.21 15.30
C ASN A 40 -16.66 -12.89 16.06
N GLY A 41 -17.66 -12.11 15.65
CA GLY A 41 -18.03 -10.85 16.31
C GLY A 41 -17.00 -9.73 16.16
N VAL A 42 -16.13 -9.81 15.16
CA VAL A 42 -15.14 -8.75 14.88
C VAL A 42 -15.86 -7.57 14.25
N THR A 43 -15.63 -6.37 14.78
CA THR A 43 -16.06 -5.13 14.11
C THR A 43 -15.21 -4.92 12.88
N VAL A 44 -15.82 -4.93 11.69
CA VAL A 44 -15.12 -4.85 10.40
C VAL A 44 -15.49 -3.56 9.69
N MET A 45 -14.48 -2.88 9.14
CA MET A 45 -14.62 -1.70 8.29
C MET A 45 -14.29 -2.11 6.84
N ILE A 46 -15.30 -2.17 5.97
CA ILE A 46 -15.14 -2.43 4.54
C ILE A 46 -15.39 -1.15 3.74
N ALA A 47 -14.88 -1.08 2.51
CA ALA A 47 -15.01 0.10 1.68
C ALA A 47 -16.48 0.45 1.39
N GLU A 48 -16.80 1.74 1.32
CA GLU A 48 -18.07 2.21 0.78
C GLU A 48 -18.18 1.83 -0.69
N GLY A 49 -19.39 1.48 -1.16
CA GLY A 49 -19.67 1.20 -2.57
C GLY A 49 -18.94 -0.03 -3.13
N ASP A 50 -18.46 -0.94 -2.26
CA ASP A 50 -17.71 -2.15 -2.63
C ASP A 50 -16.46 -1.85 -3.48
N GLU A 51 -15.78 -0.75 -3.18
CA GLU A 51 -14.61 -0.27 -3.90
C GLU A 51 -13.33 -1.01 -3.52
N TYR A 52 -12.39 -1.01 -4.45
CA TYR A 52 -11.02 -1.45 -4.19
C TYR A 52 -10.28 -0.44 -3.33
N THR A 53 -9.39 -0.94 -2.47
CA THR A 53 -8.68 -0.11 -1.50
C THR A 53 -7.17 -0.36 -1.56
N PRO A 54 -6.36 0.67 -1.90
CA PRO A 54 -4.90 0.59 -1.87
C PRO A 54 -4.36 0.24 -0.49
N THR A 55 -3.26 -0.51 -0.45
CA THR A 55 -2.55 -0.86 0.79
C THR A 55 -2.28 0.36 1.68
N PRO A 56 -1.74 1.49 1.16
CA PRO A 56 -1.49 2.67 2.01
C PRO A 56 -2.77 3.30 2.58
N ALA A 57 -3.93 3.18 1.91
CA ALA A 57 -5.18 3.70 2.45
C ALA A 57 -5.68 2.89 3.65
N VAL A 58 -5.46 1.57 3.67
CA VAL A 58 -5.75 0.72 4.85
C VAL A 58 -4.82 1.07 6.00
N SER A 59 -3.51 1.20 5.74
CA SER A 59 -2.53 1.61 6.74
C SER A 59 -2.88 2.97 7.34
N HIS A 60 -3.25 3.94 6.51
CA HIS A 60 -3.69 5.27 6.92
C HIS A 60 -4.94 5.19 7.83
N ALA A 61 -5.95 4.42 7.46
CA ALA A 61 -7.16 4.27 8.26
C ALA A 61 -6.87 3.71 9.66
N ILE A 62 -5.98 2.71 9.76
CA ILE A 62 -5.52 2.15 11.04
C ILE A 62 -4.84 3.23 11.88
N LEU A 63 -3.88 3.97 11.30
CA LEU A 63 -3.11 5.00 11.99
C LEU A 63 -4.00 6.16 12.44
N CYS A 64 -4.92 6.63 11.60
CA CYS A 64 -5.87 7.69 11.94
C CYS A 64 -6.80 7.27 13.07
N TYR A 65 -7.32 6.04 13.02
CA TYR A 65 -8.15 5.52 14.10
C TYR A 65 -7.38 5.40 15.41
N ASN A 66 -6.13 4.92 15.38
CA ASN A 66 -5.32 4.66 16.56
C ASN A 66 -4.70 5.93 17.17
N ARG A 67 -4.71 7.05 16.44
CA ARG A 67 -4.11 8.31 16.90
C ARG A 67 -4.65 8.73 18.27
N GLY A 68 -3.77 8.83 19.27
CA GLY A 68 -4.11 9.21 20.66
C GLY A 68 -4.84 8.14 21.47
N ARG A 69 -5.01 6.93 20.94
CA ARG A 69 -5.63 5.79 21.66
C ARG A 69 -4.56 4.91 22.29
N THR A 70 -4.86 4.38 23.47
CA THR A 70 -4.02 3.39 24.18
C THR A 70 -4.73 2.04 24.35
N SER A 71 -6.00 1.95 23.98
CA SER A 71 -6.81 0.73 24.04
C SER A 71 -7.86 0.76 22.93
N GLY A 72 -8.47 -0.37 22.63
CA GLY A 72 -9.42 -0.50 21.53
C GLY A 72 -8.77 -0.22 20.17
N LEU A 73 -7.50 -0.58 20.02
CA LEU A 73 -6.72 -0.27 18.83
C LEU A 73 -7.21 -1.08 17.63
N ALA A 74 -7.27 -0.41 16.48
CA ALA A 74 -7.56 -1.00 15.19
C ALA A 74 -6.35 -1.70 14.60
N ASP A 75 -6.62 -2.68 13.74
CA ASP A 75 -5.69 -3.40 12.89
C ASP A 75 -6.32 -3.58 11.49
N GLY A 76 -5.68 -4.33 10.59
CA GLY A 76 -6.24 -4.49 9.25
C GLY A 76 -5.78 -5.72 8.49
N ILE A 77 -6.50 -5.96 7.40
CA ILE A 77 -6.20 -6.98 6.41
C ILE A 77 -6.18 -6.31 5.04
N VAL A 78 -5.16 -6.61 4.24
CA VAL A 78 -5.10 -6.25 2.83
C VAL A 78 -5.04 -7.53 2.00
N ILE A 79 -6.03 -7.71 1.14
CA ILE A 79 -6.13 -8.88 0.27
C ILE A 79 -5.62 -8.49 -1.10
N THR A 80 -4.37 -8.86 -1.36
CA THR A 80 -3.63 -8.49 -2.56
C THR A 80 -2.41 -9.40 -2.76
N PRO A 81 -2.12 -9.86 -3.97
CA PRO A 81 -0.83 -10.44 -4.32
C PRO A 81 0.17 -9.38 -4.83
N SER A 82 -0.09 -8.06 -4.61
CA SER A 82 0.74 -6.96 -5.09
C SER A 82 0.83 -6.96 -6.64
N HIS A 83 2.03 -6.91 -7.21
CA HIS A 83 2.32 -6.90 -8.64
C HIS A 83 2.36 -8.28 -9.32
N ASN A 84 2.08 -9.35 -8.57
CA ASN A 84 2.15 -10.72 -9.08
C ASN A 84 1.13 -10.99 -10.20
N PRO A 85 1.31 -12.07 -11.01
CA PRO A 85 0.41 -12.42 -12.10
C PRO A 85 -1.07 -12.50 -11.70
N PRO A 86 -2.00 -12.31 -12.67
CA PRO A 86 -3.45 -12.23 -12.40
C PRO A 86 -4.06 -13.40 -11.64
N GLN A 87 -3.49 -14.60 -11.80
CA GLN A 87 -3.93 -15.83 -11.12
C GLN A 87 -3.45 -15.94 -9.67
N SER A 88 -2.57 -15.06 -9.23
CA SER A 88 -2.05 -15.06 -7.87
C SER A 88 -3.08 -14.52 -6.87
N GLY A 89 -2.97 -14.96 -5.62
CA GLY A 89 -3.69 -14.41 -4.50
C GLY A 89 -2.73 -14.07 -3.37
N GLY A 90 -3.14 -13.16 -2.51
CA GLY A 90 -2.36 -12.75 -1.34
C GLY A 90 -3.24 -12.29 -0.19
N TYR A 91 -2.75 -12.43 1.02
CA TYR A 91 -3.47 -12.07 2.23
C TYR A 91 -2.49 -11.53 3.26
N LYS A 92 -2.52 -10.22 3.47
CA LYS A 92 -1.59 -9.51 4.35
C LYS A 92 -2.31 -9.09 5.62
N TYR A 93 -1.64 -9.14 6.77
CA TYR A 93 -2.13 -8.61 8.04
C TYR A 93 -1.30 -7.40 8.44
N ASN A 94 -1.97 -6.34 8.83
CA ASN A 94 -1.38 -5.10 9.35
C ASN A 94 -1.77 -4.94 10.82
N PRO A 95 -0.81 -5.05 11.76
CA PRO A 95 -1.06 -4.83 13.19
C PRO A 95 -1.38 -3.37 13.50
N THR A 96 -1.51 -3.06 14.77
CA THR A 96 -1.98 -1.76 15.28
C THR A 96 -1.06 -0.58 14.96
N ASN A 97 0.19 -0.84 14.53
CA ASN A 97 1.10 0.19 14.01
C ASN A 97 0.84 0.57 12.55
N GLY A 98 -0.15 -0.07 11.88
CA GLY A 98 -0.55 0.21 10.51
C GLY A 98 0.40 -0.32 9.43
N GLY A 99 1.60 -0.75 9.78
CA GLY A 99 2.57 -1.32 8.85
C GLY A 99 2.33 -2.81 8.57
N PRO A 100 3.12 -3.43 7.68
CA PRO A 100 3.06 -4.88 7.47
C PRO A 100 3.50 -5.64 8.73
N ALA A 101 2.82 -6.76 9.00
CA ALA A 101 3.12 -7.59 10.16
C ALA A 101 4.55 -8.14 10.14
N ASP A 102 5.22 -8.12 11.28
CA ASP A 102 6.52 -8.74 11.43
C ASP A 102 6.45 -10.26 11.37
N THR A 103 7.60 -10.86 11.11
CA THR A 103 7.76 -12.31 10.85
C THR A 103 7.24 -13.18 12.01
N HIS A 104 7.39 -12.74 13.26
CA HIS A 104 6.86 -13.49 14.40
C HIS A 104 5.32 -13.54 14.40
N ILE A 105 4.66 -12.46 13.97
CA ILE A 105 3.19 -12.38 13.85
C ILE A 105 2.72 -13.27 12.71
N THR A 106 3.32 -13.11 11.53
CA THR A 106 2.92 -13.89 10.34
C THR A 106 3.10 -15.38 10.56
N LYS A 107 4.22 -15.80 11.18
CA LYS A 107 4.47 -17.22 11.53
C LYS A 107 3.45 -17.76 12.52
N TRP A 108 3.04 -16.96 13.52
CA TRP A 108 2.02 -17.39 14.47
C TRP A 108 0.68 -17.61 13.77
N ILE A 109 0.26 -16.65 12.93
CA ILE A 109 -0.99 -16.74 12.17
C ILE A 109 -0.96 -17.93 11.19
N GLU A 110 0.16 -18.10 10.48
CA GLU A 110 0.37 -19.22 9.56
C GLU A 110 0.30 -20.58 10.27
N ALA A 111 1.01 -20.73 11.39
CA ALA A 111 0.99 -21.95 12.17
C ALA A 111 -0.44 -22.30 12.65
N LYS A 112 -1.18 -21.28 13.12
CA LYS A 112 -2.57 -21.46 13.55
C LYS A 112 -3.51 -21.78 12.38
N ALA A 113 -3.29 -21.17 11.21
CA ALA A 113 -4.04 -21.48 10.01
C ALA A 113 -3.80 -22.92 9.55
N ASN A 114 -2.54 -23.37 9.55
CA ASN A 114 -2.18 -24.76 9.21
C ASN A 114 -2.75 -25.77 10.21
N GLU A 115 -2.78 -25.46 11.51
CA GLU A 115 -3.46 -26.28 12.53
C GLU A 115 -4.95 -26.45 12.20
N LEU A 116 -5.65 -25.36 11.88
CA LEU A 116 -7.07 -25.39 11.50
C LEU A 116 -7.29 -26.22 10.23
N LEU A 117 -6.42 -26.11 9.24
CA LEU A 117 -6.47 -26.91 8.01
C LEU A 117 -6.26 -28.40 8.30
N ALA A 118 -5.23 -28.75 9.10
CA ALA A 118 -4.97 -30.13 9.50
C ALA A 118 -6.14 -30.76 10.24
N ASN A 119 -6.87 -29.97 11.04
CA ASN A 119 -8.07 -30.36 11.76
C ASN A 119 -9.36 -30.22 10.91
N LYS A 120 -9.25 -30.21 9.58
CA LYS A 120 -10.38 -30.12 8.64
C LYS A 120 -11.29 -28.93 8.91
N LEU A 121 -10.72 -27.80 9.31
CA LEU A 121 -11.39 -26.54 9.65
C LEU A 121 -12.31 -26.66 10.89
N ALA A 122 -12.15 -27.68 11.73
CA ALA A 122 -12.85 -27.74 13.00
C ALA A 122 -12.54 -26.49 13.85
N GLY A 123 -13.61 -25.84 14.34
CA GLY A 123 -13.49 -24.58 15.10
C GLY A 123 -13.48 -23.29 14.26
N VAL A 124 -13.50 -23.36 12.93
CA VAL A 124 -13.73 -22.20 12.07
C VAL A 124 -15.20 -21.82 12.14
N LYS A 125 -15.49 -20.59 12.59
CA LYS A 125 -16.85 -20.02 12.59
C LYS A 125 -17.07 -19.28 11.28
N ARG A 126 -18.21 -19.50 10.65
CA ARG A 126 -18.57 -18.86 9.38
C ARG A 126 -20.09 -18.69 9.29
N ILE A 127 -20.52 -17.57 8.75
CA ILE A 127 -21.91 -17.30 8.34
C ILE A 127 -21.94 -17.01 6.86
N SER A 128 -23.12 -16.95 6.24
CA SER A 128 -23.20 -16.59 4.80
C SER A 128 -22.76 -15.13 4.56
N TYR A 129 -22.27 -14.85 3.36
CA TYR A 129 -21.85 -13.50 2.98
C TYR A 129 -22.96 -12.46 3.13
N GLU A 130 -24.21 -12.85 2.76
CA GLU A 130 -25.36 -11.98 2.93
C GLU A 130 -25.63 -11.64 4.41
N GLN A 131 -25.51 -12.62 5.30
CA GLN A 131 -25.63 -12.40 6.74
C GLN A 131 -24.48 -11.54 7.26
N ALA A 132 -23.26 -11.78 6.77
CA ALA A 132 -22.07 -11.02 7.17
C ALA A 132 -22.18 -9.54 6.77
N LEU A 133 -22.69 -9.24 5.58
CA LEU A 133 -22.93 -7.86 5.14
C LEU A 133 -23.97 -7.12 6.00
N LYS A 134 -24.94 -7.83 6.55
CA LYS A 134 -26.02 -7.27 7.40
C LYS A 134 -25.69 -7.35 8.90
N ALA A 135 -24.57 -7.93 9.27
CA ALA A 135 -24.18 -8.05 10.66
C ALA A 135 -23.97 -6.68 11.31
N SER A 136 -24.38 -6.52 12.56
CA SER A 136 -24.19 -5.28 13.32
C SER A 136 -22.72 -4.92 13.54
N THR A 137 -21.81 -5.85 13.29
CA THR A 137 -20.37 -5.67 13.37
C THR A 137 -19.73 -5.27 12.03
N THR A 138 -20.48 -5.24 10.92
CA THR A 138 -19.98 -4.84 9.61
C THR A 138 -20.37 -3.39 9.32
N HIS A 139 -19.38 -2.55 9.11
CA HIS A 139 -19.55 -1.13 8.84
C HIS A 139 -18.88 -0.73 7.54
N ARG A 140 -19.35 0.37 6.94
CA ARG A 140 -18.73 0.99 5.77
C ARG A 140 -17.77 2.10 6.22
N HIS A 141 -16.66 2.26 5.48
CA HIS A 141 -15.66 3.29 5.72
C HIS A 141 -15.27 3.97 4.40
N ASP A 142 -15.27 5.28 4.40
CA ASP A 142 -14.80 6.09 3.27
C ASP A 142 -13.26 6.17 3.28
N TYR A 143 -12.64 5.16 2.69
CA TYR A 143 -11.17 5.14 2.55
C TYR A 143 -10.68 6.24 1.61
N LEU A 144 -11.40 6.47 0.50
CA LEU A 144 -10.95 7.34 -0.57
C LEU A 144 -10.86 8.80 -0.10
N ASN A 145 -11.98 9.38 0.34
CA ASN A 145 -11.98 10.79 0.70
C ASN A 145 -11.15 11.07 1.95
N THR A 146 -11.16 10.14 2.93
CA THR A 146 -10.35 10.27 4.15
C THR A 146 -8.85 10.27 3.82
N TYR A 147 -8.40 9.37 2.95
CA TYR A 147 -7.00 9.30 2.52
C TYR A 147 -6.60 10.53 1.70
N VAL A 148 -7.40 10.88 0.68
CA VAL A 148 -7.10 12.00 -0.21
C VAL A 148 -7.02 13.31 0.57
N ALA A 149 -7.94 13.56 1.49
CA ALA A 149 -7.95 14.79 2.28
C ALA A 149 -6.71 14.94 3.19
N ASP A 150 -6.14 13.84 3.68
CA ASP A 150 -4.98 13.85 4.58
C ASP A 150 -3.62 13.96 3.86
N LEU A 151 -3.58 13.76 2.53
CA LEU A 151 -2.33 13.83 1.75
C LEU A 151 -1.62 15.18 1.85
N ILE A 152 -2.34 16.27 2.12
CA ILE A 152 -1.74 17.60 2.32
C ILE A 152 -0.74 17.64 3.48
N ASN A 153 -0.84 16.73 4.45
CA ASN A 153 0.08 16.64 5.57
C ASN A 153 1.44 16.02 5.19
N VAL A 154 1.54 15.38 4.01
CA VAL A 154 2.76 14.71 3.55
C VAL A 154 3.26 15.22 2.20
N ILE A 155 2.41 15.87 1.40
CA ILE A 155 2.73 16.33 0.05
C ILE A 155 2.53 17.85 -0.04
N ASP A 156 3.51 18.55 -0.58
CA ASP A 156 3.42 19.97 -0.92
C ASP A 156 2.75 20.14 -2.29
N PHE A 157 1.42 20.14 -2.28
CA PHE A 157 0.63 20.29 -3.52
C PHE A 157 0.71 21.69 -4.10
N ASP A 158 1.01 22.72 -3.31
CA ASP A 158 1.17 24.08 -3.80
C ASP A 158 2.41 24.17 -4.72
N SER A 159 3.53 23.62 -4.29
CA SER A 159 4.74 23.53 -5.12
C SER A 159 4.50 22.78 -6.42
N ILE A 160 3.75 21.67 -6.38
CA ILE A 160 3.43 20.88 -7.59
C ILE A 160 2.55 21.70 -8.54
N ARG A 161 1.51 22.35 -8.03
CA ARG A 161 0.58 23.16 -8.81
C ARG A 161 1.26 24.38 -9.43
N ASP A 162 2.11 25.06 -8.65
CA ASP A 162 2.82 26.27 -9.11
C ASP A 162 3.87 25.95 -10.17
N ALA A 163 4.41 24.73 -10.19
CA ALA A 163 5.32 24.26 -11.23
C ALA A 163 4.62 24.05 -12.58
N LYS A 164 3.30 24.01 -12.64
CA LYS A 164 2.47 23.85 -13.86
C LYS A 164 2.89 22.68 -14.73
N LEU A 165 3.28 21.59 -14.09
CA LEU A 165 3.67 20.34 -14.76
C LEU A 165 2.45 19.59 -15.29
N ARG A 166 2.57 19.07 -16.50
CA ARG A 166 1.63 18.08 -17.05
C ARG A 166 2.02 16.72 -16.50
N LEU A 167 1.18 16.18 -15.63
CA LEU A 167 1.41 14.93 -14.98
C LEU A 167 0.61 13.79 -15.63
N GLY A 168 1.21 12.62 -15.73
CA GLY A 168 0.53 11.40 -16.16
C GLY A 168 0.62 10.32 -15.09
N VAL A 169 -0.46 9.56 -14.90
CA VAL A 169 -0.42 8.40 -14.00
C VAL A 169 -1.07 7.18 -14.64
N ASP A 170 -0.39 6.04 -14.56
CA ASP A 170 -0.95 4.74 -14.89
C ASP A 170 -1.07 3.90 -13.61
N PRO A 171 -2.27 3.67 -13.12
CA PRO A 171 -2.51 2.80 -11.95
C PRO A 171 -2.37 1.32 -12.27
N LEU A 172 -1.95 0.93 -13.47
CA LEU A 172 -1.79 -0.44 -13.96
C LEU A 172 -3.01 -1.34 -13.65
N GLY A 173 -4.22 -0.75 -13.73
CA GLY A 173 -5.48 -1.43 -13.42
C GLY A 173 -5.70 -1.74 -11.94
N GLY A 174 -4.93 -1.12 -11.07
CA GLY A 174 -4.95 -1.38 -9.63
C GLY A 174 -6.02 -0.61 -8.84
N ALA A 175 -6.00 -0.79 -7.52
CA ALA A 175 -6.99 -0.27 -6.58
C ALA A 175 -7.06 1.27 -6.53
N GLY A 176 -6.01 1.96 -6.97
CA GLY A 176 -5.93 3.42 -6.93
C GLY A 176 -6.54 4.15 -8.13
N VAL A 177 -7.15 3.46 -9.11
CA VAL A 177 -7.72 4.11 -10.32
C VAL A 177 -8.61 5.29 -9.96
N ARG A 178 -9.49 5.15 -8.96
CA ARG A 178 -10.38 6.23 -8.52
C ARG A 178 -9.66 7.27 -7.66
N TYR A 179 -8.68 6.87 -6.90
CA TYR A 179 -7.90 7.76 -6.02
C TYR A 179 -7.18 8.84 -6.81
N TRP A 180 -6.57 8.50 -7.93
CA TRP A 180 -5.84 9.47 -8.76
C TRP A 180 -6.74 10.56 -9.33
N SER A 181 -7.96 10.19 -9.76
CA SER A 181 -8.93 11.19 -10.22
C SER A 181 -9.38 12.11 -9.08
N ALA A 182 -9.62 11.56 -7.89
CA ALA A 182 -9.99 12.33 -6.71
C ALA A 182 -8.85 13.25 -6.24
N ILE A 183 -7.60 12.78 -6.27
CA ILE A 183 -6.41 13.59 -5.96
C ILE A 183 -6.28 14.77 -6.94
N ALA A 184 -6.40 14.49 -8.25
CA ALA A 184 -6.32 15.52 -9.29
C ALA A 184 -7.38 16.61 -9.09
N GLU A 185 -8.62 16.23 -8.80
CA GLU A 185 -9.72 17.15 -8.56
C GLU A 185 -9.54 17.93 -7.26
N HIS A 186 -9.30 17.23 -6.14
CA HIS A 186 -9.20 17.83 -4.82
C HIS A 186 -8.07 18.87 -4.73
N TYR A 187 -6.91 18.54 -5.30
CA TYR A 187 -5.72 19.39 -5.26
C TYR A 187 -5.51 20.24 -6.51
N ARG A 188 -6.43 20.18 -7.48
CA ARG A 188 -6.42 20.94 -8.74
C ARG A 188 -5.11 20.77 -9.51
N LEU A 189 -4.72 19.53 -9.72
CA LEU A 189 -3.51 19.17 -10.47
C LEU A 189 -3.85 18.96 -11.95
N ASP A 190 -2.94 19.34 -12.84
CA ASP A 190 -2.96 18.93 -14.25
C ASP A 190 -2.43 17.48 -14.35
N LEU A 191 -3.26 16.53 -13.93
CA LEU A 191 -2.96 15.12 -13.84
C LEU A 191 -3.93 14.30 -14.70
N ASP A 192 -3.40 13.60 -15.69
CA ASP A 192 -4.17 12.68 -16.54
C ASP A 192 -3.96 11.22 -16.10
N VAL A 193 -5.07 10.53 -15.82
CA VAL A 193 -5.07 9.07 -15.57
C VAL A 193 -5.16 8.37 -16.94
N VAL A 194 -4.02 7.90 -17.44
CA VAL A 194 -3.89 7.43 -18.83
C VAL A 194 -4.56 6.08 -19.08
N ASN A 195 -4.69 5.24 -18.05
CA ASN A 195 -5.38 3.96 -18.12
C ASN A 195 -6.36 3.84 -16.95
N ARG A 196 -7.64 3.90 -17.25
CA ARG A 196 -8.72 3.78 -16.24
C ARG A 196 -9.38 2.40 -16.23
N GLN A 197 -8.86 1.47 -17.02
CA GLN A 197 -9.42 0.14 -17.10
C GLN A 197 -9.09 -0.67 -15.85
N VAL A 198 -10.11 -1.25 -15.24
CA VAL A 198 -9.99 -2.28 -14.22
C VAL A 198 -10.50 -3.59 -14.81
N ASP A 199 -9.61 -4.55 -14.93
CA ASP A 199 -9.90 -5.90 -15.40
C ASP A 199 -9.06 -6.89 -14.60
N SER A 200 -9.70 -7.73 -13.83
CA SER A 200 -9.04 -8.68 -12.93
C SER A 200 -8.16 -9.72 -13.62
N THR A 201 -8.21 -9.79 -14.94
CA THR A 201 -7.30 -10.61 -15.76
C THR A 201 -6.08 -9.83 -16.25
N PHE A 202 -6.07 -8.50 -16.07
CA PHE A 202 -5.00 -7.57 -16.51
C PHE A 202 -4.57 -7.78 -17.98
N ARG A 203 -5.46 -8.29 -18.85
CA ARG A 203 -5.15 -8.62 -20.26
C ARG A 203 -4.74 -7.43 -21.14
N PHE A 204 -4.94 -6.21 -20.64
CA PHE A 204 -4.48 -4.98 -21.30
C PHE A 204 -2.98 -4.71 -21.07
N MET A 205 -2.36 -5.41 -20.12
CA MET A 205 -0.94 -5.29 -19.80
C MET A 205 -0.06 -5.99 -20.85
N THR A 206 1.13 -5.47 -21.03
CA THR A 206 2.17 -6.11 -21.81
C THR A 206 2.70 -7.34 -21.06
N VAL A 207 3.01 -8.41 -21.79
CA VAL A 207 3.59 -9.62 -21.23
C VAL A 207 5.07 -9.35 -20.90
N ASP A 208 5.52 -9.75 -19.71
CA ASP A 208 6.89 -9.63 -19.26
C ASP A 208 7.81 -10.66 -19.94
N TRP A 209 9.12 -10.54 -19.73
CA TRP A 209 10.16 -11.36 -20.37
C TRP A 209 9.98 -12.88 -20.14
N ASP A 210 9.33 -13.25 -19.04
CA ASP A 210 9.09 -14.66 -18.67
C ASP A 210 7.75 -15.20 -19.20
N GLY A 211 7.05 -14.44 -20.03
CA GLY A 211 5.76 -14.83 -20.60
C GLY A 211 4.57 -14.62 -19.64
N GLN A 212 4.78 -14.00 -18.49
CA GLN A 212 3.72 -13.69 -17.53
C GLN A 212 3.30 -12.21 -17.62
N ILE A 213 2.04 -11.94 -17.27
CA ILE A 213 1.60 -10.58 -16.99
C ILE A 213 2.00 -10.24 -15.56
N ARG A 214 2.74 -9.15 -15.39
CA ARG A 214 3.09 -8.57 -14.08
C ARG A 214 2.79 -7.08 -14.09
N MET A 215 2.28 -6.58 -13.00
CA MET A 215 2.00 -5.14 -12.86
C MET A 215 3.09 -4.48 -12.02
N ASP A 216 4.36 -4.76 -12.35
CA ASP A 216 5.53 -4.25 -11.64
C ASP A 216 6.01 -2.94 -12.28
N PRO A 217 5.89 -1.78 -11.60
CA PRO A 217 6.31 -0.50 -12.15
C PRO A 217 7.84 -0.35 -12.29
N SER A 218 8.64 -1.30 -11.80
CA SER A 218 10.08 -1.36 -12.07
C SER A 218 10.41 -2.06 -13.40
N SER A 219 9.47 -2.85 -13.95
CA SER A 219 9.65 -3.56 -15.22
C SER A 219 9.37 -2.63 -16.42
N SER A 220 10.34 -2.54 -17.33
CA SER A 220 10.16 -1.83 -18.60
C SER A 220 9.07 -2.44 -19.48
N HIS A 221 8.76 -3.72 -19.31
CA HIS A 221 7.67 -4.40 -20.00
C HIS A 221 6.31 -3.93 -19.48
N ALA A 222 6.10 -3.94 -18.16
CA ALA A 222 4.87 -3.46 -17.55
C ALA A 222 4.65 -1.96 -17.83
N MET A 223 5.74 -1.19 -17.86
CA MET A 223 5.73 0.26 -18.09
C MET A 223 5.73 0.67 -19.56
N GLN A 224 5.72 -0.27 -20.52
CA GLN A 224 5.85 0.04 -21.95
C GLN A 224 4.79 1.03 -22.45
N GLY A 225 3.54 0.91 -22.00
CA GLY A 225 2.46 1.82 -22.33
C GLY A 225 2.78 3.26 -21.90
N LEU A 226 3.20 3.43 -20.64
CA LEU A 226 3.52 4.75 -20.10
C LEU A 226 4.80 5.33 -20.68
N ILE A 227 5.83 4.49 -20.92
CA ILE A 227 7.07 4.90 -21.61
C ILE A 227 6.77 5.42 -23.01
N GLY A 228 5.82 4.80 -23.74
CA GLY A 228 5.37 5.25 -25.06
C GLY A 228 4.70 6.64 -25.05
N LEU A 229 4.23 7.09 -23.89
CA LEU A 229 3.60 8.41 -23.69
C LEU A 229 4.54 9.47 -23.10
N LYS A 230 5.82 9.18 -22.92
CA LYS A 230 6.76 10.03 -22.18
C LYS A 230 6.83 11.48 -22.68
N GLU A 231 6.67 11.73 -23.97
CA GLU A 231 6.71 13.08 -24.54
C GLU A 231 5.40 13.87 -24.28
N ARG A 232 4.35 13.22 -23.81
CA ARG A 232 3.07 13.86 -23.51
C ARG A 232 3.07 14.57 -22.16
N PHE A 233 3.91 14.14 -21.25
CA PHE A 233 3.97 14.59 -19.86
C PHE A 233 5.35 15.15 -19.52
N ASP A 234 5.40 16.05 -18.55
CA ASP A 234 6.66 16.51 -17.96
C ASP A 234 7.20 15.46 -16.96
N VAL A 235 6.31 14.82 -16.24
CA VAL A 235 6.56 13.63 -15.40
C VAL A 235 5.37 12.70 -15.50
N ALA A 236 5.62 11.41 -15.69
CA ALA A 236 4.60 10.39 -15.56
C ALA A 236 5.04 9.32 -14.55
N PHE A 237 4.08 8.66 -13.93
CA PHE A 237 4.35 7.63 -12.94
C PHE A 237 3.29 6.54 -12.96
N ALA A 238 3.63 5.38 -12.42
CA ALA A 238 2.72 4.26 -12.26
C ALA A 238 2.81 3.70 -10.85
N CYS A 239 1.76 2.99 -10.44
CA CYS A 239 1.73 2.20 -9.22
C CYS A 239 1.26 0.78 -9.53
N ASP A 240 1.74 -0.19 -8.75
CA ASP A 240 1.26 -1.56 -8.81
C ASP A 240 -0.19 -1.70 -8.27
N PRO A 241 -0.83 -2.86 -8.41
CA PRO A 241 -2.25 -3.00 -8.09
C PRO A 241 -2.66 -2.60 -6.67
N ASP A 242 -1.82 -2.75 -5.68
CA ASP A 242 -2.11 -2.34 -4.31
C ASP A 242 -1.44 -1.03 -3.88
N HIS A 243 -0.72 -0.36 -4.81
CA HIS A 243 -0.18 0.99 -4.67
C HIS A 243 0.89 1.13 -3.57
N ASP A 244 1.66 0.08 -3.31
CA ASP A 244 2.83 0.16 -2.42
C ASP A 244 4.16 0.28 -3.19
N ARG A 245 4.12 0.22 -4.54
CA ARG A 245 5.26 0.39 -5.45
C ARG A 245 5.00 1.48 -6.47
N HIS A 246 6.08 2.02 -7.03
CA HIS A 246 6.00 3.08 -8.05
C HIS A 246 7.08 2.95 -9.12
N GLY A 247 6.79 3.49 -10.31
CA GLY A 247 7.76 3.70 -11.38
C GLY A 247 7.61 5.10 -11.95
N ILE A 248 8.72 5.76 -12.26
CA ILE A 248 8.75 7.16 -12.74
C ILE A 248 9.26 7.20 -14.16
N VAL A 249 8.56 7.91 -15.01
CA VAL A 249 8.92 8.12 -16.43
C VAL A 249 9.08 9.62 -16.71
N THR A 250 10.17 9.98 -17.36
CA THR A 250 10.43 11.36 -17.81
C THR A 250 10.77 11.38 -19.29
N PRO A 251 10.56 12.51 -20.02
CA PRO A 251 10.90 12.62 -21.43
C PRO A 251 12.37 12.27 -21.72
N SER A 252 13.30 12.82 -20.96
CA SER A 252 14.75 12.65 -21.18
C SER A 252 15.29 11.32 -20.65
N GLY A 253 14.76 10.81 -19.54
CA GLY A 253 15.28 9.61 -18.85
C GLY A 253 14.54 8.32 -19.20
N GLY A 254 13.35 8.40 -19.81
CA GLY A 254 12.47 7.25 -19.92
C GLY A 254 12.08 6.74 -18.53
N LEU A 255 12.04 5.43 -18.32
CA LEU A 255 11.84 4.82 -17.01
C LEU A 255 13.10 5.01 -16.15
N LEU A 256 12.95 5.72 -15.03
CA LEU A 256 14.05 5.96 -14.10
C LEU A 256 14.39 4.68 -13.33
N ALA A 257 15.69 4.43 -13.16
CA ALA A 257 16.13 3.37 -12.25
C ALA A 257 15.65 3.68 -10.82
N PRO A 258 14.96 2.74 -10.13
CA PRO A 258 14.38 2.98 -8.81
C PRO A 258 15.36 3.53 -7.77
N ASN A 259 16.58 3.00 -7.74
CA ASN A 259 17.64 3.49 -6.86
C ASN A 259 18.02 4.96 -7.08
N ASN A 260 17.98 5.43 -8.33
CA ASN A 260 18.26 6.84 -8.64
C ASN A 260 17.11 7.73 -8.14
N TYR A 261 15.87 7.29 -8.35
CA TYR A 261 14.70 8.01 -7.86
C TYR A 261 14.67 8.08 -6.32
N LEU A 262 14.97 6.97 -5.62
CA LEU A 262 15.08 6.97 -4.16
C LEU A 262 16.11 7.98 -3.66
N ALA A 263 17.29 8.04 -4.30
CA ALA A 263 18.33 8.99 -3.92
C ALA A 263 17.87 10.45 -4.10
N VAL A 264 17.14 10.76 -5.19
CA VAL A 264 16.55 12.08 -5.42
C VAL A 264 15.48 12.41 -4.40
N SER A 265 14.60 11.46 -4.12
CA SER A 265 13.51 11.62 -3.14
C SER A 265 14.07 11.91 -1.74
N ILE A 266 15.07 11.14 -1.30
CA ILE A 266 15.72 11.34 -0.01
C ILE A 266 16.38 12.72 0.06
N ASP A 267 17.12 13.10 -0.97
CA ASP A 267 17.79 14.39 -1.01
C ASP A 267 16.79 15.56 -0.92
N TYR A 268 15.72 15.49 -1.69
CA TYR A 268 14.66 16.50 -1.69
C TYR A 268 13.94 16.57 -0.36
N LEU A 269 13.46 15.42 0.16
CA LEU A 269 12.62 15.40 1.36
C LEU A 269 13.37 15.91 2.60
N PHE A 270 14.62 15.51 2.81
CA PHE A 270 15.40 15.97 3.96
C PHE A 270 15.76 17.46 3.90
N GLN A 271 15.72 18.08 2.73
CA GLN A 271 15.91 19.53 2.58
C GLN A 271 14.58 20.31 2.66
N ASN A 272 13.43 19.67 2.42
CA ASN A 272 12.15 20.35 2.29
C ASN A 272 11.11 19.87 3.33
N ARG A 273 11.55 19.24 4.42
CA ARG A 273 10.69 18.83 5.55
C ARG A 273 11.25 19.41 6.86
N PRO A 274 11.07 20.73 7.12
CA PRO A 274 11.69 21.39 8.26
C PRO A 274 11.17 20.91 9.62
N HIS A 275 10.02 20.25 9.65
CA HIS A 275 9.43 19.70 10.88
C HIS A 275 9.95 18.32 11.25
N TRP A 276 10.73 17.67 10.36
CA TRP A 276 11.37 16.42 10.73
C TRP A 276 12.45 16.65 11.77
N ARG A 277 12.62 15.70 12.66
CA ARG A 277 13.65 15.77 13.71
C ARG A 277 15.04 16.00 13.09
N ALA A 278 15.84 16.82 13.74
CA ALA A 278 17.20 17.11 13.27
C ALA A 278 18.10 15.86 13.23
N ASP A 279 17.80 14.85 14.07
CA ASP A 279 18.49 13.56 14.15
C ASP A 279 17.82 12.43 13.36
N ALA A 280 16.72 12.71 12.65
CA ALA A 280 16.03 11.72 11.84
C ALA A 280 16.98 11.07 10.82
N ALA A 281 16.97 9.74 10.80
CA ALA A 281 17.85 8.94 9.94
C ALA A 281 17.23 8.67 8.56
N VAL A 282 18.08 8.28 7.62
CA VAL A 282 17.70 7.75 6.31
C VAL A 282 17.66 6.24 6.38
N GLY A 283 16.49 5.63 6.13
CA GLY A 283 16.30 4.19 6.06
C GLY A 283 16.48 3.66 4.65
N LYS A 284 17.22 2.56 4.48
CA LYS A 284 17.31 1.78 3.25
C LYS A 284 17.43 0.29 3.54
N THR A 285 17.08 -0.55 2.57
CA THR A 285 17.37 -1.99 2.65
C THR A 285 18.78 -2.32 2.15
N VAL A 286 19.30 -3.48 2.55
CA VAL A 286 20.66 -3.95 2.16
C VAL A 286 20.83 -4.12 0.65
N VAL A 287 19.75 -4.30 -0.11
CA VAL A 287 19.77 -4.45 -1.56
C VAL A 287 19.76 -3.11 -2.30
N SER A 288 19.43 -2.02 -1.59
CA SER A 288 19.38 -0.68 -2.18
C SER A 288 20.79 -0.10 -2.39
N SER A 289 20.91 0.79 -3.37
CA SER A 289 22.20 1.33 -3.84
C SER A 289 23.00 2.07 -2.76
N GLY A 290 24.32 1.91 -2.78
CA GLY A 290 25.27 2.78 -2.05
C GLY A 290 25.26 4.26 -2.46
N LEU A 291 24.50 4.65 -3.49
CA LEU A 291 24.22 6.05 -3.78
C LEU A 291 23.45 6.72 -2.63
N ILE A 292 22.53 5.98 -2.00
CA ILE A 292 21.77 6.47 -0.83
C ILE A 292 22.69 6.77 0.33
N ASP A 293 23.76 5.96 0.55
CA ASP A 293 24.76 6.20 1.62
C ASP A 293 25.48 7.55 1.40
N ARG A 294 25.81 7.84 0.14
CA ARG A 294 26.46 9.12 -0.22
C ARG A 294 25.54 10.32 -0.02
N VAL A 295 24.24 10.15 -0.34
CA VAL A 295 23.23 11.19 -0.11
C VAL A 295 23.04 11.42 1.39
N ALA A 296 22.87 10.37 2.18
CA ALA A 296 22.74 10.47 3.64
C ALA A 296 23.96 11.17 4.27
N LYS A 297 25.18 10.80 3.84
CA LYS A 297 26.43 11.44 4.27
C LYS A 297 26.46 12.94 3.90
N ARG A 298 26.07 13.29 2.65
CA ARG A 298 26.01 14.69 2.21
C ARG A 298 25.04 15.52 3.04
N LEU A 299 23.91 14.94 3.40
CA LEU A 299 22.87 15.56 4.23
C LEU A 299 23.23 15.60 5.72
N GLY A 300 24.36 15.00 6.13
CA GLY A 300 24.74 14.87 7.54
C GLY A 300 23.79 13.98 8.33
N ARG A 301 23.15 13.01 7.68
CA ARG A 301 22.16 12.13 8.30
C ARG A 301 22.73 10.74 8.57
N ARG A 302 22.29 10.14 9.69
CA ARG A 302 22.61 8.75 10.00
C ARG A 302 21.90 7.82 9.02
N LEU A 303 22.60 6.78 8.56
CA LEU A 303 22.02 5.71 7.76
C LEU A 303 21.46 4.62 8.70
N TYR A 304 20.27 4.13 8.39
CA TYR A 304 19.63 3.00 9.03
C TYR A 304 19.38 1.91 7.97
N GLU A 305 20.31 0.94 7.91
CA GLU A 305 20.25 -0.15 6.95
C GLU A 305 19.58 -1.37 7.58
N VAL A 306 18.64 -1.98 6.84
CA VAL A 306 17.80 -3.08 7.31
C VAL A 306 17.74 -4.21 6.28
N PRO A 307 17.33 -5.45 6.65
CA PRO A 307 16.99 -6.49 5.70
C PRO A 307 15.89 -6.07 4.71
N VAL A 308 15.71 -6.83 3.63
CA VAL A 308 14.65 -6.60 2.63
C VAL A 308 13.27 -6.55 3.30
N GLY A 309 12.46 -5.59 2.88
CA GLY A 309 11.09 -5.36 3.35
C GLY A 309 10.95 -4.09 4.18
N PHE A 310 10.03 -3.23 3.77
CA PHE A 310 9.83 -1.93 4.42
C PHE A 310 9.18 -2.00 5.81
N LYS A 311 8.73 -3.15 6.27
CA LYS A 311 8.24 -3.36 7.65
C LYS A 311 9.24 -2.93 8.73
N TRP A 312 10.53 -2.97 8.43
CA TRP A 312 11.61 -2.59 9.34
C TRP A 312 11.68 -1.08 9.60
N PHE A 313 11.02 -0.28 8.76
CA PHE A 313 10.98 1.17 8.91
C PHE A 313 9.78 1.65 9.73
N ALA A 314 8.76 0.82 9.92
CA ALA A 314 7.47 1.23 10.50
C ALA A 314 7.63 1.92 11.85
N ASP A 315 8.35 1.32 12.79
CA ASP A 315 8.54 1.87 14.13
C ASP A 315 9.30 3.18 14.11
N GLY A 316 10.38 3.26 13.33
CA GLY A 316 11.21 4.47 13.21
C GLY A 316 10.51 5.63 12.50
N LEU A 317 9.61 5.33 11.53
CA LEU A 317 8.76 6.34 10.91
C LEU A 317 7.67 6.80 11.88
N PHE A 318 7.14 5.89 12.69
CA PHE A 318 6.11 6.19 13.67
C PHE A 318 6.62 7.10 14.81
N ASP A 319 7.82 6.84 15.34
CA ASP A 319 8.42 7.63 16.43
C ASP A 319 9.23 8.84 15.93
N GLY A 320 9.37 9.00 14.60
CA GLY A 320 10.10 10.09 13.96
C GLY A 320 11.63 9.96 14.04
N SER A 321 12.17 8.82 14.45
CA SER A 321 13.62 8.54 14.41
C SER A 321 14.13 8.30 12.98
N LEU A 322 13.20 7.97 12.06
CA LEU A 322 13.41 7.95 10.63
C LEU A 322 12.60 9.05 9.96
N GLY A 323 13.20 9.80 9.04
CA GLY A 323 12.49 10.72 8.16
C GLY A 323 12.00 10.02 6.88
N PHE A 324 12.76 9.04 6.44
CA PHE A 324 12.46 8.26 5.23
C PHE A 324 12.90 6.81 5.40
N GLY A 325 12.15 5.89 4.83
CA GLY A 325 12.51 4.49 4.67
C GLY A 325 11.98 3.97 3.34
N GLY A 326 12.83 3.27 2.57
CA GLY A 326 12.43 2.77 1.26
C GLY A 326 13.36 1.71 0.71
N GLU A 327 12.89 1.05 -0.32
CA GLU A 327 13.67 0.08 -1.10
C GLU A 327 13.39 0.28 -2.60
N GLU A 328 14.24 -0.32 -3.48
CA GLU A 328 14.25 -0.02 -4.91
C GLU A 328 13.10 -0.62 -5.72
N SER A 329 12.23 -1.38 -5.13
CA SER A 329 11.14 -2.04 -5.88
C SER A 329 9.89 -2.22 -5.06
#